data_ff8e98636ebbd3b65dc062c6d46a4e8a
#
_entry.id   ff8e98636ebbd3b65dc062c6d46a4e8a
#
_cell.length_a   1.000
_cell.length_b   1.000
_cell.length_c   1.000
_cell.angle_alpha   90.00
_cell.angle_beta   90.00
_cell.angle_gamma   90.00
#
_symmetry.space_group_name_H-M   'P 1'
#
loop_
_entity.id
_entity.type
_entity.pdbx_description
1 polymer ?
#
loop_
_entity_poly.entity_id
_entity_poly.type
_entity_poly.pdbx_seq_one_letter_code
_entity_poly.pdbx_strand_id
1 'polypeptide(L)'
;ASFIGHPEAWAIKPVSSPVSHKRKATLEPPKQSRTIQQHLCLLPGSRRSEVALLLPRMLLALDILRDRNAEIQVSLPTVSNVKNQVEHLCAGRDITINTGRDAFIAAMTSADAMLAASGTVTLQTALHAMPGVVCYATSPLSAFIGRRLVKMDNVVLPNALLGRPIYPFLFQEQATPQALAAAVQTVFDDPEVRSDATRNAKALTSLLRGNGSSFDDMVAIAMAPWL
;
A
#
# COMPACT_ATOMS: atom_id res chain seq x y z
N ALA A 1 29.95 -5.92 8.45
CA ALA A 1 28.83 -4.97 8.55
C ALA A 1 27.78 -5.56 9.49
N SER A 2 27.35 -4.80 10.50
CA SER A 2 26.29 -5.23 11.43
C SER A 2 24.95 -4.71 10.93
N PHE A 3 23.91 -5.56 10.93
CA PHE A 3 22.55 -5.15 10.61
C PHE A 3 21.92 -4.51 11.85
N ILE A 4 21.60 -3.23 11.77
CA ILE A 4 21.03 -2.43 12.88
C ILE A 4 19.49 -2.34 12.86
N GLY A 5 18.84 -3.02 11.91
CA GLY A 5 17.40 -2.93 11.71
C GLY A 5 16.98 -1.76 10.81
N HIS A 6 15.69 -1.66 10.54
CA HIS A 6 15.09 -0.60 9.75
C HIS A 6 14.20 0.29 10.63
N PRO A 7 14.36 1.62 10.64
CA PRO A 7 13.66 2.52 11.58
C PRO A 7 12.13 2.39 11.50
N GLU A 8 11.56 2.20 10.32
CA GLU A 8 10.10 2.03 10.16
C GLU A 8 9.54 0.82 10.91
N ALA A 9 10.31 -0.28 11.01
CA ALA A 9 9.89 -1.47 11.74
C ALA A 9 9.81 -1.24 13.26
N TRP A 10 10.52 -0.25 13.78
CA TRP A 10 10.48 0.16 15.18
C TRP A 10 9.40 1.22 15.46
N ALA A 11 9.10 2.06 14.47
CA ALA A 11 8.11 3.12 14.59
C ALA A 11 6.66 2.59 14.60
N ILE A 12 6.41 1.44 13.98
CA ILE A 12 5.08 0.83 13.88
C ILE A 12 4.84 -0.11 15.06
N LYS A 13 3.75 0.11 15.81
CA LYS A 13 3.33 -0.83 16.84
C LYS A 13 2.99 -2.19 16.21
N PRO A 14 3.40 -3.32 16.82
CA PRO A 14 3.06 -4.64 16.29
C PRO A 14 1.56 -4.78 16.12
N VAL A 15 1.13 -5.23 14.96
CA VAL A 15 -0.29 -5.56 14.71
C VAL A 15 -0.64 -6.80 15.52
N SER A 16 -1.31 -6.62 16.64
CA SER A 16 -1.65 -7.70 17.59
C SER A 16 -2.81 -8.57 17.11
N SER A 17 -3.67 -8.03 16.26
CA SER A 17 -4.83 -8.73 15.69
C SER A 17 -5.17 -8.11 14.31
N PRO A 18 -5.78 -8.86 13.39
CA PRO A 18 -6.33 -8.23 12.18
C PRO A 18 -7.28 -7.12 12.64
N VAL A 19 -7.12 -5.93 12.05
CA VAL A 19 -8.00 -4.81 12.34
C VAL A 19 -9.40 -5.23 11.91
N SER A 20 -10.11 -5.89 12.83
CA SER A 20 -11.52 -6.11 12.70
C SER A 20 -12.17 -4.75 12.91
N HIS A 21 -12.61 -4.12 11.86
CA HIS A 21 -13.61 -3.10 12.00
C HIS A 21 -14.84 -3.78 12.61
N LYS A 22 -14.88 -3.85 13.97
CA LYS A 22 -16.12 -4.13 14.70
C LYS A 22 -17.08 -3.00 14.37
N ARG A 23 -17.73 -3.10 13.22
CA ARG A 23 -18.98 -2.37 12.97
C ARG A 23 -19.90 -2.82 14.09
N LYS A 24 -20.37 -1.88 14.91
CA LYS A 24 -21.44 -2.12 15.87
C LYS A 24 -22.58 -2.82 15.13
N ALA A 25 -22.71 -4.11 15.35
CA ALA A 25 -23.88 -4.85 14.95
C ALA A 25 -25.01 -4.35 15.81
N THR A 26 -25.77 -3.39 15.30
CA THR A 26 -27.12 -3.13 15.79
C THR A 26 -27.93 -4.36 15.44
N LEU A 27 -28.46 -5.02 16.45
CA LEU A 27 -29.36 -6.18 16.36
C LEU A 27 -30.71 -5.72 15.78
N GLU A 28 -30.78 -5.54 14.46
CA GLU A 28 -32.04 -5.47 13.74
C GLU A 28 -32.01 -6.49 12.59
N PRO A 29 -33.14 -7.19 12.32
CA PRO A 29 -33.17 -8.23 11.30
C PRO A 29 -32.95 -7.65 9.89
N PRO A 30 -32.25 -8.35 8.99
CA PRO A 30 -31.85 -7.82 7.70
C PRO A 30 -33.04 -7.78 6.73
N LYS A 31 -33.59 -6.61 6.51
CA LYS A 31 -34.31 -6.28 5.27
C LYS A 31 -33.39 -5.39 4.44
N GLN A 32 -33.00 -5.88 3.27
CA GLN A 32 -32.15 -5.31 2.23
C GLN A 32 -30.68 -5.72 2.32
N SER A 33 -30.16 -6.16 1.18
CA SER A 33 -28.75 -6.41 0.90
C SER A 33 -27.88 -5.28 1.45
N ARG A 34 -27.18 -5.50 2.56
CA ARG A 34 -26.23 -4.53 3.11
C ARG A 34 -25.03 -4.50 2.16
N THR A 35 -24.98 -3.52 1.30
CA THR A 35 -23.77 -3.17 0.55
C THR A 35 -22.67 -2.92 1.56
N ILE A 36 -21.63 -3.76 1.55
CA ILE A 36 -20.47 -3.58 2.42
C ILE A 36 -19.72 -2.38 1.88
N GLN A 37 -19.72 -1.27 2.63
CA GLN A 37 -18.94 -0.09 2.25
C GLN A 37 -17.45 -0.45 2.30
N GLN A 38 -16.80 -0.49 1.15
CA GLN A 38 -15.37 -0.76 0.98
C GLN A 38 -14.57 0.53 0.98
N HIS A 39 -13.35 0.51 1.50
CA HIS A 39 -12.46 1.67 1.51
C HIS A 39 -11.14 1.35 0.81
N LEU A 40 -10.87 2.04 -0.29
CA LEU A 40 -9.66 1.93 -1.08
C LEU A 40 -8.70 3.08 -0.78
N CYS A 41 -7.44 2.77 -0.49
CA CYS A 41 -6.36 3.75 -0.40
C CYS A 41 -5.57 3.80 -1.72
N LEU A 42 -5.52 4.96 -2.37
CA LEU A 42 -4.71 5.19 -3.57
C LEU A 42 -3.37 5.85 -3.20
N LEU A 43 -2.27 5.26 -3.66
CA LEU A 43 -0.90 5.72 -3.41
C LEU A 43 -0.14 5.85 -4.74
N PRO A 44 -0.38 6.90 -5.55
CA PRO A 44 0.13 7.01 -6.92
C PRO A 44 1.63 7.33 -7.01
N GLY A 45 2.30 7.49 -5.88
CA GLY A 45 3.70 7.86 -5.81
C GLY A 45 3.93 9.30 -5.32
N SER A 46 5.20 9.66 -5.17
CA SER A 46 5.64 10.95 -4.63
C SER A 46 6.32 11.85 -5.68
N ARG A 47 6.56 11.33 -6.89
CA ARG A 47 7.17 12.08 -8.00
C ARG A 47 6.12 12.49 -9.01
N ARG A 48 6.26 13.68 -9.58
CA ARG A 48 5.33 14.22 -10.60
C ARG A 48 5.14 13.27 -11.78
N SER A 49 6.21 12.63 -12.25
CA SER A 49 6.16 11.67 -13.35
C SER A 49 5.41 10.38 -12.99
N GLU A 50 5.57 9.88 -11.78
CA GLU A 50 4.83 8.71 -11.27
C GLU A 50 3.33 9.02 -11.21
N VAL A 51 2.96 10.14 -10.57
CA VAL A 51 1.58 10.59 -10.46
C VAL A 51 0.95 10.79 -11.85
N ALA A 52 1.66 11.43 -12.79
CA ALA A 52 1.16 11.66 -14.15
C ALA A 52 0.87 10.35 -14.91
N LEU A 53 1.65 9.28 -14.68
CA LEU A 53 1.51 8.01 -15.39
C LEU A 53 0.54 7.05 -14.71
N LEU A 54 0.53 7.02 -13.38
CA LEU A 54 -0.20 6.01 -12.61
C LEU A 54 -1.57 6.47 -12.14
N LEU A 55 -1.69 7.71 -11.66
CA LEU A 55 -2.97 8.18 -11.11
C LEU A 55 -4.12 8.13 -12.12
N PRO A 56 -3.98 8.52 -13.41
CA PRO A 56 -5.06 8.38 -14.38
C PRO A 56 -5.53 6.91 -14.54
N ARG A 57 -4.60 5.95 -14.55
CA ARG A 57 -4.93 4.52 -14.64
C ARG A 57 -5.65 4.02 -13.39
N MET A 58 -5.22 4.47 -12.20
CA MET A 58 -5.86 4.14 -10.93
C MET A 58 -7.27 4.72 -10.85
N LEU A 59 -7.48 5.94 -11.34
CA LEU A 59 -8.80 6.58 -11.39
C LEU A 59 -9.77 5.84 -12.33
N LEU A 60 -9.30 5.43 -13.50
CA LEU A 60 -10.10 4.60 -14.41
C LEU A 60 -10.39 3.21 -13.80
N ALA A 61 -9.46 2.63 -13.07
CA ALA A 61 -9.70 1.39 -12.33
C ALA A 61 -10.75 1.59 -11.23
N LEU A 62 -10.71 2.73 -10.53
CA LEU A 62 -11.72 3.11 -9.55
C LEU A 62 -13.11 3.25 -10.18
N ASP A 63 -13.21 3.85 -11.38
CA ASP A 63 -14.49 3.94 -12.09
C ASP A 63 -15.06 2.55 -12.37
N ILE A 64 -14.25 1.61 -12.86
CA ILE A 64 -14.66 0.21 -13.09
C ILE A 64 -15.11 -0.46 -11.79
N LEU A 65 -14.44 -0.21 -10.68
CA LEU A 65 -14.84 -0.75 -9.38
C LEU A 65 -16.16 -0.13 -8.90
N ARG A 66 -16.36 1.17 -9.08
CA ARG A 66 -17.59 1.88 -8.70
C ARG A 66 -18.80 1.50 -9.55
N ASP A 67 -18.60 1.10 -10.79
CA ASP A 67 -19.68 0.54 -11.62
C ASP A 67 -20.25 -0.77 -11.03
N ARG A 68 -19.44 -1.50 -10.25
CA ARG A 68 -19.83 -2.73 -9.56
C ARG A 68 -20.33 -2.48 -8.14
N ASN A 69 -19.72 -1.52 -7.44
CA ASN A 69 -20.05 -1.11 -6.09
C ASN A 69 -19.87 0.41 -5.93
N ALA A 70 -20.97 1.16 -6.05
CA ALA A 70 -20.96 2.62 -6.00
C ALA A 70 -20.50 3.19 -4.65
N GLU A 71 -20.52 2.40 -3.56
CA GLU A 71 -20.22 2.86 -2.20
C GLU A 71 -18.74 2.71 -1.81
N ILE A 72 -17.82 2.60 -2.78
CA ILE A 72 -16.39 2.55 -2.49
C ILE A 72 -15.92 3.94 -2.04
N GLN A 73 -15.54 4.05 -0.77
CA GLN A 73 -14.82 5.21 -0.24
C GLN A 73 -13.38 5.22 -0.72
N VAL A 74 -12.83 6.40 -0.96
CA VAL A 74 -11.44 6.52 -1.43
C VAL A 74 -10.68 7.56 -0.64
N SER A 75 -9.52 7.16 -0.11
CA SER A 75 -8.52 8.07 0.44
C SER A 75 -7.26 8.09 -0.43
N LEU A 76 -6.67 9.27 -0.58
CA LEU A 76 -5.43 9.48 -1.31
C LEU A 76 -4.50 10.35 -0.46
N PRO A 77 -3.77 9.75 0.49
CA PRO A 77 -2.72 10.47 1.19
C PRO A 77 -1.58 10.77 0.22
N THR A 78 -1.13 12.02 0.18
CA THR A 78 -0.11 12.47 -0.75
C THR A 78 0.93 13.36 -0.07
N VAL A 79 1.96 13.74 -0.81
CA VAL A 79 3.00 14.65 -0.34
C VAL A 79 2.83 16.04 -0.96
N SER A 80 3.31 17.06 -0.26
CA SER A 80 3.04 18.47 -0.63
C SER A 80 3.50 18.85 -2.04
N ASN A 81 4.62 18.27 -2.52
CA ASN A 81 5.19 18.60 -3.84
C ASN A 81 4.36 18.13 -5.04
N VAL A 82 3.43 17.19 -4.86
CA VAL A 82 2.53 16.71 -5.92
C VAL A 82 1.06 16.96 -5.62
N LYS A 83 0.72 17.58 -4.48
CA LYS A 83 -0.66 17.82 -4.05
C LYS A 83 -1.52 18.48 -5.14
N ASN A 84 -1.08 19.61 -5.66
CA ASN A 84 -1.84 20.35 -6.68
C ASN A 84 -2.08 19.52 -7.96
N GLN A 85 -1.11 18.68 -8.35
CA GLN A 85 -1.26 17.78 -9.50
C GLN A 85 -2.30 16.68 -9.20
N VAL A 86 -2.26 16.11 -7.99
CA VAL A 86 -3.23 15.11 -7.55
C VAL A 86 -4.63 15.69 -7.49
N GLU A 87 -4.80 16.86 -6.89
CA GLU A 87 -6.09 17.57 -6.82
C GLU A 87 -6.66 17.86 -8.20
N HIS A 88 -5.80 18.31 -9.13
CA HIS A 88 -6.22 18.57 -10.51
C HIS A 88 -6.69 17.30 -11.23
N LEU A 89 -5.96 16.20 -11.10
CA LEU A 89 -6.32 14.92 -11.72
C LEU A 89 -7.57 14.27 -11.11
N CYS A 90 -7.82 14.52 -9.82
CA CYS A 90 -8.98 14.00 -9.10
C CYS A 90 -10.20 14.93 -9.16
N ALA A 91 -10.11 16.07 -9.86
CA ALA A 91 -11.20 17.04 -9.91
C ALA A 91 -12.53 16.42 -10.33
N GLY A 92 -13.62 16.74 -9.60
CA GLY A 92 -14.96 16.20 -9.85
C GLY A 92 -15.20 14.77 -9.35
N ARG A 93 -14.24 14.17 -8.62
CA ARG A 93 -14.37 12.82 -8.05
C ARG A 93 -14.49 12.89 -6.53
N ASP A 94 -15.30 12.02 -5.96
CA ASP A 94 -15.40 11.86 -4.50
C ASP A 94 -14.19 11.06 -3.99
N ILE A 95 -13.10 11.78 -3.67
CA ILE A 95 -11.83 11.25 -3.17
C ILE A 95 -11.31 12.16 -2.06
N THR A 96 -11.07 11.62 -0.88
CA THR A 96 -10.48 12.36 0.23
C THR A 96 -8.97 12.49 0.04
N ILE A 97 -8.49 13.69 -0.28
CA ILE A 97 -7.07 14.00 -0.50
C ILE A 97 -6.53 14.73 0.72
N ASN A 98 -5.52 14.16 1.35
CA ASN A 98 -4.84 14.74 2.51
C ASN A 98 -3.33 14.61 2.37
N THR A 99 -2.58 15.47 3.09
CA THR A 99 -1.11 15.46 3.06
C THR A 99 -0.52 15.17 4.43
N GLY A 100 0.67 14.60 4.43
CA GLY A 100 1.46 14.37 5.64
C GLY A 100 1.34 12.97 6.21
N ARG A 101 2.14 12.74 7.26
CA ARG A 101 2.26 11.42 7.90
C ARG A 101 0.96 10.97 8.56
N ASP A 102 0.26 11.88 9.23
CA ASP A 102 -0.98 11.54 9.93
C ASP A 102 -2.09 11.11 8.96
N ALA A 103 -2.17 11.76 7.79
CA ALA A 103 -3.08 11.37 6.73
C ALA A 103 -2.77 9.96 6.19
N PHE A 104 -1.49 9.63 6.02
CA PHE A 104 -1.06 8.30 5.63
C PHE A 104 -1.44 7.27 6.70
N ILE A 105 -1.15 7.52 7.97
CA ILE A 105 -1.49 6.61 9.08
C ILE A 105 -3.01 6.41 9.17
N ALA A 106 -3.78 7.48 9.05
CA ALA A 106 -5.24 7.41 9.05
C ALA A 106 -5.76 6.52 7.92
N ALA A 107 -5.23 6.67 6.70
CA ALA A 107 -5.57 5.82 5.57
C ALA A 107 -5.20 4.35 5.82
N MET A 108 -4.01 4.07 6.38
CA MET A 108 -3.58 2.71 6.73
C MET A 108 -4.45 2.06 7.81
N THR A 109 -5.09 2.86 8.65
CA THR A 109 -5.96 2.36 9.71
C THR A 109 -7.39 2.11 9.23
N SER A 110 -7.86 2.90 8.26
CA SER A 110 -9.27 2.90 7.84
C SER A 110 -9.54 2.14 6.54
N ALA A 111 -8.55 2.02 5.63
CA ALA A 111 -8.74 1.37 4.36
C ALA A 111 -8.81 -0.16 4.47
N ASP A 112 -9.55 -0.77 3.55
CA ASP A 112 -9.69 -2.23 3.42
C ASP A 112 -8.66 -2.79 2.44
N ALA A 113 -8.24 -1.99 1.47
CA ALA A 113 -7.22 -2.35 0.48
C ALA A 113 -6.46 -1.12 -0.01
N MET A 114 -5.29 -1.33 -0.59
CA MET A 114 -4.55 -0.29 -1.30
C MET A 114 -4.32 -0.62 -2.77
N LEU A 115 -4.18 0.44 -3.58
CA LEU A 115 -3.58 0.39 -4.91
C LEU A 115 -2.40 1.38 -4.92
N ALA A 116 -1.19 0.86 -4.97
CA ALA A 116 0.02 1.64 -4.74
C ALA A 116 1.01 1.59 -5.90
N ALA A 117 1.71 2.70 -6.13
CA ALA A 117 2.94 2.72 -6.91
C ALA A 117 4.04 1.93 -6.19
N SER A 118 4.87 1.20 -6.95
CA SER A 118 6.05 0.55 -6.37
C SER A 118 7.04 1.59 -5.85
N GLY A 119 7.53 1.39 -4.63
CA GLY A 119 8.46 2.27 -3.95
C GLY A 119 8.55 1.94 -2.47
N THR A 120 9.22 2.81 -1.70
CA THR A 120 9.38 2.64 -0.23
C THR A 120 8.05 2.59 0.52
N VAL A 121 7.00 3.22 -0.02
CA VAL A 121 5.66 3.20 0.56
C VAL A 121 5.11 1.77 0.67
N THR A 122 5.47 0.86 -0.24
CA THR A 122 5.02 -0.54 -0.19
C THR A 122 5.54 -1.29 1.03
N LEU A 123 6.72 -0.93 1.54
CA LEU A 123 7.23 -1.49 2.79
C LEU A 123 6.43 -0.95 3.98
N GLN A 124 6.14 0.33 4.01
CA GLN A 124 5.33 0.94 5.07
C GLN A 124 3.93 0.32 5.10
N THR A 125 3.28 0.17 3.94
CA THR A 125 1.95 -0.47 3.86
C THR A 125 1.97 -1.92 4.32
N ALA A 126 3.03 -2.68 3.97
CA ALA A 126 3.18 -4.06 4.42
C ALA A 126 3.39 -4.17 5.93
N LEU A 127 4.16 -3.27 6.53
CA LEU A 127 4.35 -3.21 7.99
C LEU A 127 3.05 -2.84 8.75
N HIS A 128 2.14 -2.09 8.10
CA HIS A 128 0.80 -1.78 8.62
C HIS A 128 -0.23 -2.90 8.37
N ALA A 129 0.20 -4.04 7.84
CA ALA A 129 -0.68 -5.15 7.45
C ALA A 129 -1.78 -4.74 6.46
N MET A 130 -1.50 -3.75 5.59
CA MET A 130 -2.42 -3.29 4.55
C MET A 130 -2.38 -4.26 3.36
N PRO A 131 -3.47 -4.96 3.02
CA PRO A 131 -3.52 -5.75 1.81
C PRO A 131 -3.66 -4.85 0.58
N GLY A 132 -3.27 -5.33 -0.60
CA GLY A 132 -3.46 -4.53 -1.80
C GLY A 132 -2.68 -4.99 -3.01
N VAL A 133 -2.63 -4.10 -3.98
CA VAL A 133 -2.03 -4.29 -5.30
C VAL A 133 -0.96 -3.23 -5.52
N VAL A 134 0.17 -3.65 -6.06
CA VAL A 134 1.26 -2.75 -6.43
C VAL A 134 1.35 -2.66 -7.95
N CYS A 135 1.52 -1.46 -8.47
CA CYS A 135 1.75 -1.23 -9.89
C CYS A 135 2.94 -0.30 -10.12
N TYR A 136 3.50 -0.36 -11.32
CA TYR A 136 4.54 0.56 -11.73
C TYR A 136 4.47 0.83 -13.23
N ALA A 137 4.61 2.09 -13.60
CA ALA A 137 4.77 2.50 -14.97
C ALA A 137 5.84 3.60 -15.04
N THR A 138 6.66 3.54 -16.08
CA THR A 138 7.71 4.52 -16.36
C THR A 138 7.78 4.77 -17.86
N SER A 139 8.64 5.69 -18.29
CA SER A 139 8.81 5.94 -19.71
C SER A 139 9.22 4.66 -20.46
N PRO A 140 8.84 4.48 -21.74
CA PRO A 140 9.16 3.27 -22.52
C PRO A 140 10.67 2.96 -22.54
N LEU A 141 11.51 3.97 -22.61
CA LEU A 141 12.95 3.83 -22.62
C LEU A 141 13.48 3.30 -21.27
N SER A 142 13.01 3.88 -20.15
CA SER A 142 13.39 3.44 -18.81
C SER A 142 12.87 2.02 -18.52
N ALA A 143 11.69 1.68 -19.03
CA ALA A 143 11.12 0.34 -18.90
C ALA A 143 11.94 -0.71 -19.65
N PHE A 144 12.38 -0.40 -20.85
CA PHE A 144 13.22 -1.30 -21.66
C PHE A 144 14.56 -1.61 -20.95
N ILE A 145 15.20 -0.60 -20.39
CA ILE A 145 16.45 -0.75 -19.64
C ILE A 145 16.18 -1.54 -18.33
N GLY A 146 15.13 -1.17 -17.61
CA GLY A 146 14.77 -1.80 -16.33
C GLY A 146 14.47 -3.30 -16.46
N ARG A 147 13.77 -3.73 -17.52
CA ARG A 147 13.47 -5.16 -17.76
C ARG A 147 14.72 -6.02 -17.94
N ARG A 148 15.83 -5.45 -18.43
CA ARG A 148 17.09 -6.18 -18.63
C ARG A 148 17.96 -6.20 -17.39
N LEU A 149 17.86 -5.21 -16.53
CA LEU A 149 18.75 -5.02 -15.40
C LEU A 149 18.18 -5.46 -14.05
N VAL A 150 16.84 -5.50 -13.92
CA VAL A 150 16.19 -5.76 -12.63
C VAL A 150 15.33 -7.03 -12.72
N LYS A 151 15.56 -7.98 -11.81
CA LYS A 151 14.62 -9.09 -11.62
C LYS A 151 13.30 -8.50 -11.12
N MET A 152 12.22 -8.71 -11.86
CA MET A 152 10.90 -8.14 -11.59
C MET A 152 10.38 -8.47 -10.19
N ASP A 153 10.75 -9.64 -9.65
CA ASP A 153 10.37 -10.07 -8.30
C ASP A 153 10.95 -9.18 -7.19
N ASN A 154 12.04 -8.46 -7.48
CA ASN A 154 12.72 -7.57 -6.51
C ASN A 154 12.26 -6.10 -6.58
N VAL A 155 11.34 -5.76 -7.49
CA VAL A 155 10.86 -4.38 -7.65
C VAL A 155 9.93 -3.97 -6.51
N VAL A 156 9.20 -4.92 -5.94
CA VAL A 156 8.34 -4.69 -4.78
C VAL A 156 9.11 -5.09 -3.53
N LEU A 157 9.58 -4.10 -2.79
CA LEU A 157 10.52 -4.30 -1.67
C LEU A 157 10.05 -5.36 -0.64
N PRO A 158 8.79 -5.38 -0.15
CA PRO A 158 8.36 -6.42 0.78
C PRO A 158 8.30 -7.82 0.15
N ASN A 159 8.02 -7.96 -1.15
CA ASN A 159 8.09 -9.25 -1.85
C ASN A 159 9.54 -9.77 -1.86
N ALA A 160 10.48 -8.88 -2.19
CA ALA A 160 11.91 -9.22 -2.21
C ALA A 160 12.43 -9.61 -0.83
N LEU A 161 12.06 -8.89 0.22
CA LEU A 161 12.49 -9.15 1.60
C LEU A 161 11.99 -10.49 2.13
N LEU A 162 10.74 -10.87 1.80
CA LEU A 162 10.16 -12.15 2.22
C LEU A 162 10.43 -13.29 1.24
N GLY A 163 11.05 -13.02 0.09
CA GLY A 163 11.33 -14.02 -0.94
C GLY A 163 10.08 -14.65 -1.58
N ARG A 164 8.93 -13.97 -1.50
CA ARG A 164 7.65 -14.44 -2.04
C ARG A 164 6.72 -13.28 -2.39
N PRO A 165 5.79 -13.44 -3.35
CA PRO A 165 4.84 -12.39 -3.73
C PRO A 165 3.76 -12.24 -2.65
N ILE A 166 3.89 -11.19 -1.81
CA ILE A 166 2.86 -10.79 -0.85
C ILE A 166 1.92 -9.73 -1.42
N TYR A 167 2.37 -9.01 -2.45
CA TYR A 167 1.56 -8.11 -3.24
C TYR A 167 1.59 -8.53 -4.70
N PRO A 168 0.43 -8.69 -5.36
CA PRO A 168 0.36 -8.74 -6.82
C PRO A 168 1.02 -7.50 -7.42
N PHE A 169 1.85 -7.70 -8.46
CA PHE A 169 2.58 -6.62 -9.10
C PHE A 169 2.25 -6.54 -10.59
N LEU A 170 1.74 -5.39 -11.01
CA LEU A 170 1.36 -5.09 -12.39
C LEU A 170 2.32 -4.05 -12.97
N PHE A 171 3.09 -4.46 -13.97
CA PHE A 171 4.14 -3.62 -14.56
C PHE A 171 3.79 -3.15 -15.96
N GLN A 172 3.98 -1.85 -16.23
CA GLN A 172 3.85 -1.22 -17.55
C GLN A 172 2.52 -1.52 -18.24
N GLU A 173 2.54 -2.35 -19.28
CA GLU A 173 1.39 -2.72 -20.10
C GLU A 173 0.40 -3.60 -19.34
N GLN A 174 0.84 -4.30 -18.30
CA GLN A 174 -0.03 -5.08 -17.42
C GLN A 174 -0.85 -4.18 -16.49
N ALA A 175 -0.36 -2.97 -16.18
CA ALA A 175 -1.05 -2.00 -15.32
C ALA A 175 -2.18 -1.27 -16.09
N THR A 176 -3.06 -2.04 -16.76
CA THR A 176 -4.28 -1.49 -17.37
C THR A 176 -5.34 -1.23 -16.30
N PRO A 177 -6.26 -0.26 -16.52
CA PRO A 177 -7.36 -0.01 -15.59
C PRO A 177 -8.16 -1.27 -15.27
N GLN A 178 -8.43 -2.13 -16.24
CA GLN A 178 -9.16 -3.38 -16.09
C GLN A 178 -8.41 -4.38 -15.19
N ALA A 179 -7.11 -4.55 -15.42
CA ALA A 179 -6.28 -5.46 -14.62
C ALA A 179 -6.11 -4.96 -13.19
N LEU A 180 -5.93 -3.65 -13.00
CA LEU A 180 -5.86 -3.01 -11.69
C LEU A 180 -7.17 -3.18 -10.92
N ALA A 181 -8.31 -2.92 -11.57
CA ALA A 181 -9.63 -3.11 -10.96
C ALA A 181 -9.89 -4.56 -10.58
N ALA A 182 -9.57 -5.51 -11.46
CA ALA A 182 -9.73 -6.94 -11.19
C ALA A 182 -8.88 -7.40 -10.01
N ALA A 183 -7.61 -6.97 -9.94
CA ALA A 183 -6.71 -7.32 -8.85
C ALA A 183 -7.18 -6.72 -7.50
N VAL A 184 -7.63 -5.46 -7.48
CA VAL A 184 -8.20 -4.84 -6.28
C VAL A 184 -9.49 -5.53 -5.85
N GLN A 185 -10.35 -5.91 -6.79
CA GLN A 185 -11.57 -6.66 -6.50
C GLN A 185 -11.25 -8.00 -5.82
N THR A 186 -10.25 -8.73 -6.31
CA THR A 186 -9.77 -9.97 -5.66
C THR A 186 -9.35 -9.71 -4.20
N VAL A 187 -8.65 -8.60 -3.93
CA VAL A 187 -8.26 -8.24 -2.55
C VAL A 187 -9.46 -7.94 -1.67
N PHE A 188 -10.52 -7.34 -2.22
CA PHE A 188 -11.74 -7.09 -1.46
C PHE A 188 -12.55 -8.37 -1.18
N ASP A 189 -12.58 -9.29 -2.12
CA ASP A 189 -13.43 -10.49 -2.09
C ASP A 189 -12.81 -11.64 -1.31
N ASP A 190 -11.46 -11.70 -1.20
CA ASP A 190 -10.76 -12.78 -0.54
C ASP A 190 -10.66 -12.53 0.99
N PRO A 191 -11.35 -13.32 1.81
CA PRO A 191 -11.34 -13.15 3.27
C PRO A 191 -9.99 -13.47 3.91
N GLU A 192 -9.12 -14.24 3.23
CA GLU A 192 -7.81 -14.63 3.77
C GLU A 192 -6.74 -13.56 3.56
N VAL A 193 -6.89 -12.69 2.56
CA VAL A 193 -5.90 -11.67 2.22
C VAL A 193 -5.52 -10.79 3.43
N ARG A 194 -6.50 -10.45 4.29
CA ARG A 194 -6.26 -9.64 5.48
C ARG A 194 -5.47 -10.41 6.56
N SER A 195 -5.75 -11.70 6.72
CA SER A 195 -5.01 -12.56 7.66
C SER A 195 -3.58 -12.75 7.18
N ASP A 196 -3.40 -12.93 5.90
CA ASP A 196 -2.10 -13.05 5.23
C ASP A 196 -1.29 -11.77 5.35
N ALA A 197 -1.90 -10.60 5.13
CA ALA A 197 -1.26 -9.31 5.32
C ALA A 197 -0.75 -9.16 6.77
N THR A 198 -1.53 -9.60 7.77
CA THR A 198 -1.11 -9.59 9.18
C THR A 198 0.07 -10.54 9.43
N ARG A 199 0.07 -11.74 8.86
CA ARG A 199 1.21 -12.68 8.96
C ARG A 199 2.47 -12.10 8.31
N ASN A 200 2.32 -11.50 7.13
CA ASN A 200 3.40 -10.87 6.39
C ASN A 200 4.00 -9.68 7.15
N ALA A 201 3.17 -8.84 7.76
CA ALA A 201 3.61 -7.72 8.57
C ALA A 201 4.45 -8.17 9.77
N LYS A 202 4.02 -9.24 10.47
CA LYS A 202 4.78 -9.83 11.57
C LYS A 202 6.13 -10.38 11.11
N ALA A 203 6.16 -11.11 9.98
CA ALA A 203 7.39 -11.65 9.41
C ALA A 203 8.37 -10.53 9.00
N LEU A 204 7.88 -9.49 8.32
CA LEU A 204 8.67 -8.31 7.96
C LEU A 204 9.20 -7.57 9.18
N THR A 205 8.35 -7.38 10.20
CA THR A 205 8.77 -6.72 11.44
C THR A 205 9.89 -7.50 12.13
N SER A 206 9.77 -8.82 12.26
CA SER A 206 10.82 -9.67 12.81
C SER A 206 12.12 -9.56 11.99
N LEU A 207 12.02 -9.66 10.66
CA LEU A 207 13.18 -9.57 9.77
C LEU A 207 13.90 -8.22 9.90
N LEU A 208 13.14 -7.13 9.98
CA LEU A 208 13.66 -5.77 9.93
C LEU A 208 14.09 -5.21 11.30
N ARG A 209 13.59 -5.76 12.40
CA ARG A 209 14.06 -5.38 13.74
C ARG A 209 15.37 -6.05 14.12
N GLY A 210 15.67 -7.22 13.56
CA GLY A 210 16.81 -8.01 13.99
C GLY A 210 16.68 -8.45 15.47
N ASN A 211 17.81 -8.60 16.16
CA ASN A 211 17.86 -9.12 17.53
C ASN A 211 17.95 -8.01 18.61
N GLY A 212 17.76 -6.74 18.25
CA GLY A 212 17.87 -5.61 19.19
C GLY A 212 16.60 -5.34 19.98
N SER A 213 16.73 -4.64 21.11
CA SER A 213 15.61 -4.19 21.95
C SER A 213 14.97 -2.90 21.43
N SER A 214 15.78 -2.00 20.83
CA SER A 214 15.34 -0.77 20.17
C SER A 214 16.25 -0.43 18.99
N PHE A 215 15.80 0.49 18.13
CA PHE A 215 16.63 1.00 17.02
C PHE A 215 17.84 1.77 17.58
N ASP A 216 17.64 2.59 18.59
CA ASP A 216 18.68 3.40 19.21
C ASP A 216 19.77 2.51 19.86
N ASP A 217 19.37 1.43 20.53
CA ASP A 217 20.32 0.44 21.10
C ASP A 217 21.16 -0.21 20.00
N MET A 218 20.54 -0.59 18.89
CA MET A 218 21.24 -1.19 17.75
C MET A 218 22.22 -0.21 17.10
N VAL A 219 21.85 1.05 16.99
CA VAL A 219 22.74 2.12 16.50
C VAL A 219 23.91 2.30 17.48
N ALA A 220 23.64 2.40 18.79
CA ALA A 220 24.67 2.59 19.82
C ALA A 220 25.69 1.41 19.81
N ILE A 221 25.21 0.16 19.75
CA ILE A 221 26.07 -1.02 19.65
C ILE A 221 26.91 -0.99 18.36
N ALA A 222 26.33 -0.61 17.22
CA ALA A 222 27.06 -0.57 15.96
C ALA A 222 28.11 0.56 15.92
N MET A 223 27.87 1.65 16.61
CA MET A 223 28.77 2.81 16.67
C MET A 223 29.87 2.68 17.76
N ALA A 224 29.63 1.86 18.79
CA ALA A 224 30.59 1.70 19.92
C ALA A 224 32.05 1.44 19.52
N PRO A 225 32.37 0.65 18.44
CA PRO A 225 33.75 0.47 18.01
C PRO A 225 34.42 1.70 17.38
N TRP A 226 33.63 2.76 17.08
CA TRP A 226 34.09 3.97 16.40
C TRP A 226 34.13 5.22 17.31
N LEU A 227 33.66 5.07 18.54
CA LEU A 227 33.70 6.09 19.61
C LEU A 227 34.85 5.80 20.58
#